data_bc0cf9798c45047c9426975decd3531b
#
_entry.id   bc0cf9798c45047c9426975decd3531b
#
_cell.length_a   1.000
_cell.length_b   1.000
_cell.length_c   1.000
_cell.angle_alpha   90.00
_cell.angle_beta   90.00
_cell.angle_gamma   90.00
#
_symmetry.space_group_name_H-M   'P 1'
#
loop_
_entity.id
_entity.type
_entity.pdbx_description
1 polymer ?
#
loop_
_entity_poly.entity_id
_entity_poly.type
_entity_poly.pdbx_seq_one_letter_code
_entity_poly.pdbx_strand_id
1 'polypeptide(L)'
;SVSTTAADRTSTAPPAERPADAAATPWERVDAPPDCMCSDGSPFAYFVHRADPHKVLFFLEGGGACFDAASCAPDSDRYTVKLSGDADRMAAAGTGDGLLDVADARNPLRDYSIVYVPYCTGDVHLGDSTTDYGNGVVIQHKGAVNSRAAIAAVKERFPDADHLVVAG
;
A
#
# COMPACT_ATOMS: atom_id res chain seq x y z
N SER A 1 -35.87 -8.92 -50.71
CA SER A 1 -35.89 -8.37 -49.38
C SER A 1 -35.42 -9.41 -48.38
N VAL A 2 -34.20 -9.22 -47.83
CA VAL A 2 -33.64 -10.07 -46.78
C VAL A 2 -33.68 -9.26 -45.51
N SER A 3 -34.50 -9.69 -44.53
CA SER A 3 -34.54 -9.11 -43.20
C SER A 3 -33.51 -9.81 -42.32
N THR A 4 -32.52 -9.07 -41.86
CA THR A 4 -31.55 -9.54 -40.88
C THR A 4 -31.99 -9.08 -39.48
N THR A 5 -32.40 -10.03 -38.65
CA THR A 5 -32.77 -9.80 -37.26
C THR A 5 -31.48 -9.87 -36.43
N ALA A 6 -31.04 -8.74 -35.87
CA ALA A 6 -29.95 -8.69 -34.91
C ALA A 6 -30.46 -9.16 -33.55
N ALA A 7 -29.87 -10.22 -33.02
CA ALA A 7 -30.12 -10.69 -31.67
C ALA A 7 -29.23 -9.88 -30.69
N ASP A 8 -29.89 -9.04 -29.92
CA ASP A 8 -29.31 -8.35 -28.78
C ASP A 8 -29.08 -9.37 -27.64
N ARG A 9 -27.81 -9.66 -27.35
CA ARG A 9 -27.40 -10.47 -26.20
C ARG A 9 -26.86 -9.54 -25.11
N THR A 10 -27.74 -8.90 -24.39
CA THR A 10 -27.40 -8.36 -23.08
C THR A 10 -27.22 -9.51 -22.10
N SER A 11 -25.99 -10.01 -21.99
CA SER A 11 -25.58 -10.95 -20.96
C SER A 11 -25.38 -10.15 -19.66
N THR A 12 -26.41 -10.03 -18.87
CA THR A 12 -26.33 -9.53 -17.48
C THR A 12 -25.94 -10.72 -16.58
N ALA A 13 -24.63 -10.97 -16.45
CA ALA A 13 -24.15 -11.83 -15.37
C ALA A 13 -24.45 -11.12 -14.03
N PRO A 14 -25.04 -11.81 -13.03
CA PRO A 14 -25.21 -11.23 -11.71
C PRO A 14 -23.84 -10.88 -11.12
N PRO A 15 -23.71 -9.77 -10.36
CA PRO A 15 -22.48 -9.46 -9.66
C PRO A 15 -22.11 -10.64 -8.75
N ALA A 16 -20.84 -11.05 -8.81
CA ALA A 16 -20.32 -12.12 -7.97
C ALA A 16 -20.60 -11.77 -6.50
N GLU A 17 -21.32 -12.63 -5.81
CA GLU A 17 -21.54 -12.49 -4.36
C GLU A 17 -20.19 -12.51 -3.66
N ARG A 18 -19.88 -11.43 -2.94
CA ARG A 18 -18.71 -11.32 -2.08
C ARG A 18 -18.79 -12.34 -0.95
N PRO A 19 -17.69 -13.04 -0.61
CA PRO A 19 -17.61 -13.73 0.68
C PRO A 19 -17.91 -12.73 1.79
N ALA A 20 -18.91 -13.02 2.64
CA ALA A 20 -19.44 -12.11 3.65
C ALA A 20 -18.39 -11.65 4.71
N ASP A 21 -17.21 -12.26 4.71
CA ASP A 21 -16.17 -12.08 5.74
C ASP A 21 -15.00 -11.16 5.34
N ALA A 22 -14.89 -10.73 4.08
CA ALA A 22 -13.71 -9.96 3.63
C ALA A 22 -13.58 -8.58 4.32
N ALA A 23 -14.69 -7.93 4.65
CA ALA A 23 -14.67 -6.64 5.36
C ALA A 23 -14.34 -6.78 6.86
N ALA A 24 -14.42 -7.99 7.42
CA ALA A 24 -14.15 -8.27 8.83
C ALA A 24 -12.73 -8.78 9.08
N THR A 25 -11.92 -9.01 8.03
CA THR A 25 -10.55 -9.49 8.18
C THR A 25 -9.67 -8.37 8.75
N PRO A 26 -9.04 -8.58 9.91
CA PRO A 26 -8.17 -7.55 10.49
C PRO A 26 -6.92 -7.34 9.63
N TRP A 27 -6.37 -6.13 9.69
CA TRP A 27 -5.07 -5.85 9.11
C TRP A 27 -3.97 -6.52 9.92
N GLU A 28 -3.08 -7.24 9.24
CA GLU A 28 -1.88 -7.84 9.81
C GLU A 28 -0.72 -6.86 9.65
N ARG A 29 -0.08 -6.46 10.76
CA ARG A 29 1.21 -5.77 10.72
C ARG A 29 2.31 -6.80 10.47
N VAL A 30 3.18 -6.53 9.51
CA VAL A 30 4.35 -7.37 9.20
C VAL A 30 5.61 -6.55 9.39
N ASP A 31 6.41 -6.92 10.39
CA ASP A 31 7.70 -6.30 10.60
C ASP A 31 8.66 -6.71 9.48
N ALA A 32 9.28 -5.72 8.84
CA ALA A 32 10.18 -5.94 7.72
C ALA A 32 11.60 -6.33 8.22
N PRO A 33 12.45 -6.87 7.32
CA PRO A 33 13.86 -7.16 7.65
C PRO A 33 14.62 -5.96 8.22
N PRO A 34 15.71 -6.17 8.97
CA PRO A 34 16.43 -5.10 9.67
C PRO A 34 17.08 -4.01 8.80
N ASP A 35 17.26 -4.28 7.50
CA ASP A 35 17.72 -3.30 6.50
C ASP A 35 16.61 -2.37 6.01
N CYS A 36 15.35 -2.71 6.32
CA CYS A 36 14.19 -1.87 6.10
C CYS A 36 14.00 -0.92 7.28
N MET A 37 13.96 0.38 7.02
CA MET A 37 13.82 1.38 8.08
C MET A 37 13.18 2.66 7.58
N CYS A 38 12.69 3.46 8.52
CA CYS A 38 12.25 4.82 8.27
C CYS A 38 13.44 5.80 8.26
N SER A 39 13.20 7.05 7.92
CA SER A 39 14.24 8.06 7.73
C SER A 39 15.05 8.35 8.98
N ASP A 40 14.48 8.18 10.17
CA ASP A 40 15.15 8.34 11.47
C ASP A 40 15.90 7.07 11.93
N GLY A 41 15.92 6.01 11.11
CA GLY A 41 16.51 4.71 11.45
C GLY A 41 15.60 3.79 12.27
N SER A 42 14.38 4.20 12.58
CA SER A 42 13.43 3.33 13.28
C SER A 42 12.96 2.17 12.39
N PRO A 43 12.56 1.02 13.01
CA PRO A 43 12.12 -0.16 12.27
C PRO A 43 10.94 0.13 11.35
N PHE A 44 10.95 -0.50 10.19
CA PHE A 44 9.86 -0.43 9.21
C PHE A 44 8.93 -1.64 9.32
N ALA A 45 7.67 -1.43 9.00
CA ALA A 45 6.67 -2.48 8.83
C ALA A 45 5.73 -2.12 7.68
N TYR A 46 5.13 -3.11 7.05
CA TYR A 46 4.03 -2.96 6.11
C TYR A 46 2.80 -3.71 6.62
N PHE A 47 1.66 -3.51 5.98
CA PHE A 47 0.40 -4.06 6.45
C PHE A 47 -0.27 -4.88 5.36
N VAL A 48 -0.93 -5.95 5.77
CA VAL A 48 -1.62 -6.88 4.87
C VAL A 48 -3.08 -7.02 5.30
N HIS A 49 -3.99 -6.76 4.38
CA HIS A 49 -5.40 -7.13 4.49
C HIS A 49 -5.70 -8.27 3.53
N ARG A 50 -6.29 -9.37 4.03
CA ARG A 50 -6.58 -10.55 3.22
C ARG A 50 -8.04 -10.55 2.76
N ALA A 51 -8.23 -10.70 1.44
CA ALA A 51 -9.51 -10.90 0.80
C ALA A 51 -9.39 -11.99 -0.27
N ASP A 52 -9.60 -11.69 -1.57
CA ASP A 52 -9.39 -12.64 -2.66
C ASP A 52 -7.87 -12.89 -2.85
N PRO A 53 -7.36 -14.12 -2.69
CA PRO A 53 -5.94 -14.40 -2.80
C PRO A 53 -5.41 -14.32 -4.24
N HIS A 54 -6.29 -14.31 -5.26
CA HIS A 54 -5.92 -14.18 -6.66
C HIS A 54 -5.74 -12.72 -7.10
N LYS A 55 -6.23 -11.77 -6.29
CA LYS A 55 -6.22 -10.34 -6.60
C LYS A 55 -5.47 -9.57 -5.52
N VAL A 56 -4.43 -8.84 -5.90
CA VAL A 56 -3.63 -8.07 -4.95
C VAL A 56 -3.55 -6.61 -5.38
N LEU A 57 -3.87 -5.71 -4.44
CA LEU A 57 -3.53 -4.31 -4.51
C LEU A 57 -2.23 -4.08 -3.72
N PHE A 58 -1.18 -3.69 -4.41
CA PHE A 58 0.06 -3.22 -3.81
C PHE A 58 -0.01 -1.68 -3.75
N PHE A 59 -0.21 -1.15 -2.56
CA PHE A 59 -0.45 0.27 -2.35
C PHE A 59 0.75 0.94 -1.69
N LEU A 60 1.32 1.94 -2.35
CA LEU A 60 2.41 2.77 -1.86
C LEU A 60 1.83 4.07 -1.29
N GLU A 61 1.95 4.29 0.03
CA GLU A 61 1.45 5.52 0.64
C GLU A 61 2.21 6.74 0.12
N GLY A 62 1.50 7.78 -0.24
CA GLY A 62 2.10 9.08 -0.58
C GLY A 62 2.46 9.87 0.66
N GLY A 63 3.26 10.96 0.51
CA GLY A 63 3.54 11.76 1.69
C GLY A 63 4.75 12.70 1.63
N GLY A 64 4.91 13.45 0.58
CA GLY A 64 5.95 14.47 0.47
C GLY A 64 7.35 13.92 0.17
N ALA A 65 8.36 14.77 0.30
CA ALA A 65 9.75 14.38 0.09
C ALA A 65 10.71 15.37 0.78
N CYS A 66 11.92 14.90 1.06
CA CYS A 66 12.99 15.77 1.54
C CYS A 66 14.28 15.57 0.74
N PHE A 67 15.06 16.64 0.57
CA PHE A 67 16.23 16.63 -0.31
C PHE A 67 17.35 17.58 0.11
N ASP A 68 17.19 18.28 1.23
CA ASP A 68 18.20 19.16 1.86
C ASP A 68 18.04 19.17 3.39
N ALA A 69 18.97 19.80 4.11
CA ALA A 69 18.97 19.84 5.56
C ALA A 69 17.71 20.48 6.16
N ALA A 70 17.11 21.44 5.48
CA ALA A 70 15.90 22.13 5.97
C ALA A 70 14.64 21.29 5.75
N SER A 71 14.50 20.68 4.58
CA SER A 71 13.35 19.83 4.27
C SER A 71 13.39 18.47 4.97
N CYS A 72 14.59 17.99 5.35
CA CYS A 72 14.79 16.73 6.05
C CYS A 72 14.96 16.91 7.58
N ALA A 73 14.90 18.12 8.10
CA ALA A 73 15.01 18.37 9.53
C ALA A 73 13.95 17.58 10.33
N PRO A 74 14.26 17.08 11.54
CA PRO A 74 13.33 16.24 12.31
C PRO A 74 12.01 16.91 12.68
N ASP A 75 11.97 18.25 12.69
CA ASP A 75 10.80 19.09 12.92
C ASP A 75 10.14 19.58 11.63
N SER A 76 10.60 19.10 10.47
CA SER A 76 9.98 19.37 9.18
C SER A 76 8.64 18.62 9.07
N ASP A 77 7.62 19.31 8.60
CA ASP A 77 6.30 18.74 8.29
C ASP A 77 6.18 18.20 6.84
N ARG A 78 7.33 18.11 6.14
CA ARG A 78 7.39 17.74 4.71
C ARG A 78 7.03 16.30 4.43
N TYR A 79 7.26 15.41 5.40
CA TYR A 79 6.95 13.98 5.28
C TYR A 79 6.90 13.30 6.66
N THR A 80 6.38 12.08 6.72
CA THR A 80 6.39 11.27 7.95
C THR A 80 7.78 10.65 8.14
N VAL A 81 8.44 10.93 9.28
CA VAL A 81 9.82 10.49 9.55
C VAL A 81 9.90 9.08 10.15
N LYS A 82 8.81 8.57 10.72
CA LYS A 82 8.72 7.26 11.38
C LYS A 82 7.30 6.74 11.35
N LEU A 83 7.15 5.43 11.51
CA LEU A 83 5.83 4.81 11.70
C LEU A 83 5.35 5.08 13.13
N SER A 84 4.32 5.87 13.28
CA SER A 84 3.69 6.16 14.58
C SER A 84 2.17 6.07 14.45
N GLY A 85 1.53 5.21 15.24
CA GLY A 85 0.07 5.01 15.23
C GLY A 85 -0.47 4.34 13.96
N ASP A 86 0.39 3.66 13.17
CA ASP A 86 -0.02 3.07 11.91
C ASP A 86 -0.97 1.89 12.07
N ALA A 87 -0.82 1.10 13.13
CA ALA A 87 -1.77 0.03 13.43
C ALA A 87 -3.19 0.59 13.64
N ASP A 88 -3.29 1.70 14.36
CA ASP A 88 -4.57 2.37 14.59
C ASP A 88 -5.11 3.01 13.30
N ARG A 89 -4.23 3.62 12.51
CA ARG A 89 -4.59 4.17 11.18
C ARG A 89 -5.03 3.07 10.23
N MET A 90 -4.36 1.91 10.23
CA MET A 90 -4.72 0.78 9.39
C MET A 90 -6.01 0.10 9.85
N ALA A 91 -6.24 -0.02 11.15
CA ALA A 91 -7.53 -0.47 11.68
C ALA A 91 -8.67 0.49 11.27
N ALA A 92 -8.38 1.80 11.23
CA ALA A 92 -9.29 2.81 10.73
C ALA A 92 -9.38 2.85 9.19
N ALA A 93 -8.36 2.44 8.45
CA ALA A 93 -8.33 2.41 6.99
C ALA A 93 -9.26 1.35 6.38
N GLY A 94 -9.71 0.36 7.15
CA GLY A 94 -10.86 -0.46 6.77
C GLY A 94 -12.16 0.35 6.62
N THR A 95 -12.14 1.60 7.06
CA THR A 95 -13.16 2.63 6.87
C THR A 95 -12.60 3.83 6.10
N GLY A 96 -11.43 3.69 5.47
CA GLY A 96 -10.73 4.76 4.75
C GLY A 96 -11.44 5.21 3.48
N ASP A 97 -10.93 6.26 2.86
CA ASP A 97 -11.45 6.78 1.61
C ASP A 97 -10.82 6.11 0.39
N GLY A 98 -11.54 6.06 -0.72
CA GLY A 98 -11.02 5.66 -2.02
C GLY A 98 -10.68 4.16 -2.13
N LEU A 99 -9.50 3.84 -2.65
CA LEU A 99 -9.11 2.46 -2.97
C LEU A 99 -8.91 1.56 -1.75
N LEU A 100 -8.69 2.15 -0.58
CA LEU A 100 -8.49 1.41 0.68
C LEU A 100 -9.80 1.19 1.46
N ASP A 101 -10.92 1.80 1.04
CA ASP A 101 -12.23 1.55 1.63
C ASP A 101 -12.83 0.24 1.11
N VAL A 102 -12.51 -0.86 1.80
CA VAL A 102 -13.01 -2.20 1.45
C VAL A 102 -14.51 -2.36 1.77
N ALA A 103 -15.11 -1.46 2.55
CA ALA A 103 -16.53 -1.48 2.88
C ALA A 103 -17.38 -0.78 1.82
N ASP A 104 -16.83 0.17 1.05
CA ASP A 104 -17.58 0.89 0.01
C ASP A 104 -17.89 -0.03 -1.18
N ALA A 105 -19.18 -0.24 -1.42
CA ALA A 105 -19.63 -1.04 -2.57
C ALA A 105 -19.24 -0.46 -3.94
N ARG A 106 -18.90 0.83 -4.00
CA ARG A 106 -18.44 1.52 -5.21
C ARG A 106 -16.95 1.33 -5.48
N ASN A 107 -16.17 0.88 -4.47
CA ASN A 107 -14.76 0.64 -4.64
C ASN A 107 -14.54 -0.58 -5.54
N PRO A 108 -13.95 -0.43 -6.75
CA PRO A 108 -13.72 -1.54 -7.68
C PRO A 108 -12.67 -2.54 -7.18
N LEU A 109 -11.85 -2.16 -6.19
CA LEU A 109 -10.78 -2.99 -5.61
C LEU A 109 -11.14 -3.54 -4.22
N ARG A 110 -12.37 -3.38 -3.76
CA ARG A 110 -12.81 -3.81 -2.43
C ARG A 110 -12.62 -5.31 -2.14
N ASP A 111 -12.56 -6.13 -3.18
CA ASP A 111 -12.37 -7.58 -3.07
C ASP A 111 -10.90 -8.00 -3.17
N TYR A 112 -9.99 -7.05 -3.39
CA TYR A 112 -8.56 -7.33 -3.46
C TYR A 112 -7.96 -7.52 -2.07
N SER A 113 -7.05 -8.49 -1.95
CA SER A 113 -6.10 -8.49 -0.84
C SER A 113 -5.19 -7.28 -1.00
N ILE A 114 -4.84 -6.61 0.10
CA ILE A 114 -4.08 -5.36 0.05
C ILE A 114 -2.75 -5.56 0.77
N VAL A 115 -1.65 -5.19 0.12
CA VAL A 115 -0.35 -4.96 0.75
C VAL A 115 -0.10 -3.46 0.75
N TYR A 116 -0.20 -2.86 1.92
CA TYR A 116 -0.02 -1.43 2.12
C TYR A 116 1.39 -1.14 2.63
N VAL A 117 2.09 -0.28 1.92
CA VAL A 117 3.47 0.13 2.19
C VAL A 117 3.45 1.58 2.70
N PRO A 118 3.60 1.79 4.02
CA PRO A 118 3.65 3.12 4.59
C PRO A 118 4.82 3.93 4.05
N TYR A 119 4.68 5.25 4.07
CA TYR A 119 5.72 6.16 3.62
C TYR A 119 6.38 6.89 4.80
N CYS A 120 7.67 6.63 5.03
CA CYS A 120 8.42 7.26 6.12
C CYS A 120 9.90 7.53 5.79
N THR A 121 10.25 7.64 4.50
CA THR A 121 11.64 7.69 4.04
C THR A 121 12.02 8.97 3.29
N GLY A 122 11.05 9.83 2.97
CA GLY A 122 11.27 11.12 2.32
C GLY A 122 11.83 11.06 0.88
N ASP A 123 11.75 9.91 0.20
CA ASP A 123 12.44 9.58 -1.05
C ASP A 123 11.53 9.02 -2.16
N VAL A 124 10.21 9.18 -2.01
CA VAL A 124 9.17 8.69 -2.93
C VAL A 124 9.29 7.20 -3.26
N HIS A 125 9.64 6.39 -2.25
CA HIS A 125 9.86 4.93 -2.33
C HIS A 125 11.02 4.48 -3.26
N LEU A 126 11.93 5.38 -3.66
CA LEU A 126 12.97 5.09 -4.66
C LEU A 126 14.40 5.06 -4.09
N GLY A 127 14.61 5.55 -2.87
CA GLY A 127 15.94 5.68 -2.28
C GLY A 127 16.49 4.38 -1.72
N ASP A 128 17.83 4.26 -1.76
CA ASP A 128 18.61 3.23 -1.08
C ASP A 128 19.94 3.82 -0.63
N SER A 129 19.90 4.85 0.20
CA SER A 129 21.09 5.55 0.70
C SER A 129 20.93 6.00 2.14
N THR A 130 22.05 6.27 2.80
CA THR A 130 22.13 7.10 4.00
C THR A 130 22.79 8.40 3.58
N THR A 131 22.12 9.52 3.83
CA THR A 131 22.58 10.83 3.39
C THR A 131 22.79 11.75 4.59
N ASP A 132 23.99 12.30 4.72
CA ASP A 132 24.30 13.36 5.68
C ASP A 132 24.12 14.72 4.99
N TYR A 133 23.08 15.44 5.38
CA TYR A 133 22.78 16.79 4.87
C TYR A 133 23.49 17.90 5.64
N GLY A 134 24.34 17.53 6.62
CA GLY A 134 24.99 18.48 7.52
C GLY A 134 24.12 18.92 8.70
N ASN A 135 24.70 19.69 9.60
CA ASN A 135 24.02 20.21 10.81
C ASN A 135 23.36 19.12 11.70
N GLY A 136 23.87 17.89 11.64
CA GLY A 136 23.34 16.74 12.38
C GLY A 136 22.11 16.08 11.75
N VAL A 137 21.75 16.45 10.52
CA VAL A 137 20.64 15.86 9.78
C VAL A 137 21.16 14.68 8.93
N VAL A 138 20.99 13.47 9.44
CA VAL A 138 21.35 12.22 8.75
C VAL A 138 20.08 11.42 8.50
N ILE A 139 19.79 11.13 7.24
CA ILE A 139 18.53 10.52 6.82
C ILE A 139 18.77 9.16 6.14
N GLN A 140 17.96 8.20 6.53
CA GLN A 140 17.89 6.88 5.90
C GLN A 140 16.86 6.90 4.77
N HIS A 141 17.30 7.16 3.55
CA HIS A 141 16.48 7.04 2.35
C HIS A 141 16.41 5.57 1.91
N LYS A 142 15.52 4.81 2.54
CA LYS A 142 15.39 3.35 2.33
C LYS A 142 14.07 2.93 1.67
N GLY A 143 13.39 3.86 0.99
CA GLY A 143 12.09 3.59 0.38
C GLY A 143 12.09 2.46 -0.64
N ALA A 144 13.13 2.35 -1.48
CA ALA A 144 13.26 1.22 -2.41
C ALA A 144 13.55 -0.11 -1.69
N VAL A 145 14.29 -0.09 -0.58
CA VAL A 145 14.54 -1.31 0.23
C VAL A 145 13.24 -1.79 0.84
N ASN A 146 12.48 -0.88 1.47
CA ASN A 146 11.18 -1.16 2.06
C ASN A 146 10.17 -1.70 1.03
N SER A 147 10.08 -1.05 -0.12
CA SER A 147 9.16 -1.46 -1.20
C SER A 147 9.53 -2.82 -1.79
N ARG A 148 10.83 -3.11 -1.97
CA ARG A 148 11.30 -4.43 -2.43
C ARG A 148 10.98 -5.54 -1.43
N ALA A 149 11.12 -5.30 -0.14
CA ALA A 149 10.73 -6.26 0.89
C ALA A 149 9.22 -6.55 0.86
N ALA A 150 8.40 -5.51 0.77
CA ALA A 150 6.96 -5.65 0.71
C ALA A 150 6.48 -6.35 -0.58
N ILE A 151 7.06 -6.06 -1.76
CA ILE A 151 6.69 -6.75 -3.00
C ILE A 151 7.16 -8.21 -3.03
N ALA A 152 8.28 -8.54 -2.39
CA ALA A 152 8.70 -9.93 -2.21
C ALA A 152 7.68 -10.72 -1.39
N ALA A 153 7.12 -10.11 -0.34
CA ALA A 153 6.08 -10.70 0.47
C ALA A 153 4.76 -10.94 -0.30
N VAL A 154 4.45 -10.14 -1.34
CA VAL A 154 3.30 -10.43 -2.23
C VAL A 154 3.45 -11.82 -2.85
N LYS A 155 4.62 -12.13 -3.41
CA LYS A 155 4.89 -13.43 -4.06
C LYS A 155 4.82 -14.60 -3.08
N GLU A 156 5.26 -14.38 -1.85
CA GLU A 156 5.27 -15.40 -0.81
C GLU A 156 3.87 -15.66 -0.25
N ARG A 157 3.11 -14.60 0.01
CA ARG A 157 1.82 -14.65 0.69
C ARG A 157 0.63 -14.90 -0.22
N PHE A 158 0.79 -14.58 -1.51
CA PHE A 158 -0.22 -14.70 -2.55
C PHE A 158 0.38 -15.38 -3.80
N PRO A 159 0.85 -16.63 -3.68
CA PRO A 159 1.54 -17.33 -4.78
C PRO A 159 0.66 -17.55 -6.00
N ASP A 160 -0.66 -17.59 -5.80
CA ASP A 160 -1.66 -17.82 -6.85
C ASP A 160 -2.28 -16.53 -7.39
N ALA A 161 -1.72 -15.36 -7.01
CA ALA A 161 -2.19 -14.08 -7.51
C ALA A 161 -1.93 -13.94 -9.02
N ASP A 162 -2.99 -13.74 -9.79
CA ASP A 162 -2.97 -13.51 -11.23
C ASP A 162 -3.40 -12.09 -11.63
N HIS A 163 -3.93 -11.33 -10.67
CA HIS A 163 -4.24 -9.91 -10.80
C HIS A 163 -3.45 -9.08 -9.79
N LEU A 164 -2.55 -8.23 -10.28
CA LEU A 164 -1.79 -7.28 -9.46
C LEU A 164 -2.07 -5.86 -9.92
N VAL A 165 -2.60 -5.05 -9.01
CA VAL A 165 -2.74 -3.59 -9.19
C VAL A 165 -1.69 -2.92 -8.31
N VAL A 166 -0.96 -1.96 -8.87
CA VAL A 166 -0.03 -1.09 -8.15
C VAL A 166 -0.60 0.31 -8.17
N ALA A 167 -0.74 0.93 -7.00
CA ALA A 167 -1.26 2.28 -6.82
C ALA A 167 -0.50 3.03 -5.70
N GLY A 168 -0.64 4.37 -5.69
CA GLY A 168 -0.05 5.25 -4.68
C GLY A 168 -0.25 6.72 -5.00
#